data_3df9960129a7413b2d118fdff43f193b
#
_entry.id   3df9960129a7413b2d118fdff43f193b
#
_cell.length_a   1.000
_cell.length_b   1.000
_cell.length_c   1.000
_cell.angle_alpha   90.00
_cell.angle_beta   90.00
_cell.angle_gamma   90.00
#
_symmetry.space_group_name_H-M   'P 1'
#
loop_
_entity.id
_entity.type
_entity.pdbx_description
1 polymer ?
#
loop_
_entity_poly.entity_id
_entity_poly.type
_entity_poly.pdbx_seq_one_letter_code
_entity_poly.pdbx_strand_id
1 'polypeptide(L)'
;MSADTPQPESATSPDGGRLRIFFLPNLMTAGNLLCGFLALTFIVQVAPDTAGSGGPVFSEADIGKIKNALWLIMGAFVFDALDGRIARLIGKESPFGLQFDSLADVISFGAAPAFLMQRVILHDFERLGL
;
A
#
# COMPACT_ATOMS: atom_id res chain seq x y z
N MET A 1 -40.59 -33.05 -44.60
CA MET A 1 -40.36 -31.62 -44.31
C MET A 1 -40.44 -31.44 -42.80
N SER A 2 -39.32 -31.76 -42.16
CA SER A 2 -39.22 -31.72 -40.67
C SER A 2 -38.51 -30.43 -40.31
N ALA A 3 -39.22 -29.58 -39.61
CA ALA A 3 -38.69 -28.30 -39.09
C ALA A 3 -37.75 -28.61 -37.92
N ASP A 4 -36.50 -28.32 -38.12
CA ASP A 4 -35.45 -28.35 -37.08
C ASP A 4 -35.58 -27.06 -36.27
N THR A 5 -36.06 -27.20 -35.02
CA THR A 5 -36.18 -26.10 -34.08
C THR A 5 -34.85 -25.96 -33.33
N PRO A 6 -34.10 -24.86 -33.46
CA PRO A 6 -32.88 -24.68 -32.67
C PRO A 6 -33.27 -24.53 -31.18
N GLN A 7 -32.74 -25.42 -30.38
CA GLN A 7 -32.79 -25.35 -28.92
C GLN A 7 -32.01 -24.12 -28.42
N PRO A 8 -32.53 -23.35 -27.49
CA PRO A 8 -31.74 -22.28 -26.88
C PRO A 8 -30.62 -22.90 -26.05
N GLU A 9 -29.38 -22.64 -26.43
CA GLU A 9 -28.20 -22.92 -25.64
C GLU A 9 -28.36 -22.26 -24.25
N SER A 10 -28.39 -23.09 -23.24
CA SER A 10 -28.34 -22.68 -21.86
C SER A 10 -27.04 -21.91 -21.62
N ALA A 11 -27.15 -20.59 -21.52
CA ALA A 11 -26.07 -19.70 -21.10
C ALA A 11 -25.70 -20.05 -19.65
N THR A 12 -24.82 -21.04 -19.49
CA THR A 12 -24.07 -21.23 -18.25
C THR A 12 -23.11 -20.04 -18.14
N SER A 13 -23.44 -19.12 -17.25
CA SER A 13 -22.65 -17.97 -16.92
C SER A 13 -21.27 -18.36 -16.35
N PRO A 14 -20.15 -18.17 -17.08
CA PRO A 14 -18.82 -18.47 -16.57
C PRO A 14 -18.18 -17.27 -15.83
N ASP A 15 -18.98 -16.25 -15.48
CA ASP A 15 -18.45 -14.95 -15.06
C ASP A 15 -18.01 -14.85 -13.59
N GLY A 16 -18.51 -15.70 -12.73
CA GLY A 16 -18.19 -15.62 -11.30
C GLY A 16 -16.75 -16.02 -10.93
N GLY A 17 -16.14 -16.90 -11.73
CA GLY A 17 -14.75 -17.34 -11.51
C GLY A 17 -13.73 -16.36 -12.06
N ARG A 18 -14.01 -15.73 -13.18
CA ARG A 18 -13.13 -14.74 -13.82
C ARG A 18 -13.01 -13.45 -12.99
N LEU A 19 -14.12 -12.94 -12.46
CA LEU A 19 -14.13 -11.75 -11.62
C LEU A 19 -13.31 -11.95 -10.35
N ARG A 20 -13.38 -13.11 -9.72
CA ARG A 20 -12.60 -13.43 -8.50
C ARG A 20 -11.09 -13.46 -8.76
N ILE A 21 -10.65 -13.91 -9.93
CA ILE A 21 -9.23 -14.01 -10.30
C ILE A 21 -8.61 -12.63 -10.51
N PHE A 22 -9.36 -11.66 -11.04
CA PHE A 22 -8.89 -10.27 -11.21
C PHE A 22 -9.03 -9.42 -9.94
N PHE A 23 -9.89 -9.83 -9.02
CA PHE A 23 -10.12 -9.06 -7.80
C PHE A 23 -9.02 -9.25 -6.75
N LEU A 24 -8.39 -10.41 -6.74
CA LEU A 24 -7.38 -10.75 -5.72
C LEU A 24 -6.12 -9.88 -5.79
N PRO A 25 -5.47 -9.65 -6.95
CA PRO A 25 -4.33 -8.73 -7.05
C PRO A 25 -4.71 -7.31 -6.63
N ASN A 26 -5.83 -6.77 -7.14
CA ASN A 26 -6.27 -5.43 -6.79
C ASN A 26 -6.55 -5.27 -5.28
N LEU A 27 -7.00 -6.33 -4.61
CA LEU A 27 -7.21 -6.31 -3.16
C LEU A 27 -5.87 -6.24 -2.39
N MET A 28 -4.85 -6.96 -2.87
CA MET A 28 -3.50 -6.91 -2.27
C MET A 28 -2.86 -5.53 -2.47
N THR A 29 -2.95 -4.95 -3.66
CA THR A 29 -2.49 -3.59 -3.96
C THR A 29 -3.23 -2.56 -3.11
N ALA A 30 -4.54 -2.72 -2.90
CA ALA A 30 -5.30 -1.87 -1.98
C ALA A 30 -4.81 -2.02 -0.53
N GLY A 31 -4.43 -3.23 -0.12
CA GLY A 31 -3.81 -3.49 1.19
C GLY A 31 -2.46 -2.80 1.35
N ASN A 32 -1.59 -2.88 0.34
CA ASN A 32 -0.32 -2.15 0.27
C ASN A 32 -0.55 -0.64 0.43
N LEU A 33 -1.45 -0.07 -0.38
CA LEU A 33 -1.80 1.36 -0.32
C LEU A 33 -2.34 1.77 1.05
N LEU A 34 -3.23 0.97 1.63
CA LEU A 34 -3.80 1.23 2.94
C LEU A 34 -2.72 1.24 4.04
N CYS A 35 -1.83 0.25 4.03
CA CYS A 35 -0.70 0.20 4.96
C CYS A 35 0.22 1.42 4.82
N GLY A 36 0.56 1.83 3.60
CA GLY A 36 1.35 3.03 3.32
C GLY A 36 0.68 4.30 3.84
N PHE A 37 -0.62 4.45 3.60
CA PHE A 37 -1.39 5.60 4.08
C PHE A 37 -1.51 5.65 5.61
N LEU A 38 -1.74 4.51 6.26
CA LEU A 38 -1.75 4.42 7.72
C LEU A 38 -0.37 4.73 8.31
N ALA A 39 0.70 4.26 7.68
CA ALA A 39 2.06 4.60 8.09
C ALA A 39 2.29 6.12 8.05
N LEU A 40 1.90 6.79 6.96
CA LEU A 40 1.94 8.26 6.84
C LEU A 40 1.16 8.94 7.96
N THR A 41 -0.03 8.43 8.28
CA THR A 41 -0.87 8.98 9.36
C THR A 41 -0.16 8.94 10.71
N PHE A 42 0.51 7.84 11.05
CA PHE A 42 1.30 7.74 12.27
C PHE A 42 2.52 8.67 12.24
N ILE A 43 3.22 8.76 11.13
CA ILE A 43 4.41 9.61 10.97
C ILE A 43 4.07 11.09 11.15
N VAL A 44 2.97 11.55 10.56
CA VAL A 44 2.53 12.96 10.69
C VAL A 44 2.16 13.32 12.13
N GLN A 45 1.68 12.35 12.91
CA GLN A 45 1.34 12.54 14.32
C GLN A 45 2.56 12.56 15.28
N VAL A 46 3.76 12.26 14.78
CA VAL A 46 5.00 12.40 15.55
C VAL A 46 5.30 13.88 15.71
N ALA A 47 5.34 14.37 16.96
CA ALA A 47 5.62 15.76 17.27
C ALA A 47 6.75 15.78 18.33
N PRO A 48 8.02 15.83 17.90
CA PRO A 48 9.13 15.88 18.84
C PRO A 48 9.10 17.18 19.65
N ASP A 49 9.27 17.07 20.95
CA ASP A 49 9.37 18.22 21.83
C ASP A 49 10.69 18.96 21.61
N THR A 50 10.60 20.23 21.22
CA THR A 50 11.74 21.13 20.97
C THR A 50 12.03 22.05 22.17
N ALA A 51 11.26 21.93 23.25
CA ALA A 51 11.26 22.88 24.37
C ALA A 51 12.50 22.81 25.29
N GLY A 52 13.46 21.93 25.03
CA GLY A 52 14.68 21.79 25.85
C GLY A 52 15.96 22.01 25.04
N SER A 53 16.99 22.57 25.68
CA SER A 53 18.29 22.91 25.07
C SER A 53 19.16 21.70 24.65
N GLY A 54 18.60 20.52 24.48
CA GLY A 54 19.34 19.26 24.31
C GLY A 54 19.09 18.47 23.01
N GLY A 55 18.25 18.92 22.10
CA GLY A 55 17.89 18.15 20.90
C GLY A 55 16.42 17.67 20.91
N PRO A 56 15.89 17.16 19.79
CA PRO A 56 14.55 16.65 19.75
C PRO A 56 14.43 15.43 20.68
N VAL A 57 13.60 15.53 21.67
CA VAL A 57 13.29 14.43 22.57
C VAL A 57 11.98 13.81 22.09
N PHE A 58 12.06 12.59 21.59
CA PHE A 58 10.87 11.82 21.25
C PHE A 58 10.27 11.23 22.53
N SER A 59 8.99 11.49 22.75
CA SER A 59 8.28 10.86 23.85
C SER A 59 8.12 9.35 23.60
N GLU A 60 7.87 8.57 24.65
CA GLU A 60 7.56 7.13 24.52
C GLU A 60 6.39 6.90 23.55
N ALA A 61 5.41 7.81 23.51
CA ALA A 61 4.30 7.77 22.59
C ALA A 61 4.73 7.99 21.14
N ASP A 62 5.70 8.86 20.88
CA ASP A 62 6.22 9.15 19.55
C ASP A 62 7.10 8.00 19.03
N ILE A 63 7.89 7.40 19.90
CA ILE A 63 8.63 6.17 19.59
C ILE A 63 7.65 5.05 19.22
N GLY A 64 6.53 4.93 19.93
CA GLY A 64 5.45 4.00 19.61
C GLY A 64 4.85 4.23 18.22
N LYS A 65 4.59 5.49 17.85
CA LYS A 65 4.06 5.86 16.52
C LYS A 65 5.07 5.52 15.40
N ILE A 66 6.35 5.85 15.59
CA ILE A 66 7.43 5.52 14.65
C ILE A 66 7.52 4.00 14.44
N LYS A 67 7.48 3.23 15.53
CA LYS A 67 7.51 1.78 15.48
C LYS A 67 6.31 1.20 14.73
N ASN A 68 5.11 1.72 14.97
CA ASN A 68 3.90 1.30 14.26
C ASN A 68 3.97 1.66 12.76
N ALA A 69 4.48 2.83 12.42
CA ALA A 69 4.69 3.23 11.03
C ALA A 69 5.67 2.30 10.31
N LEU A 70 6.78 1.92 10.95
CA LEU A 70 7.74 0.96 10.41
C LEU A 70 7.12 -0.42 10.17
N TRP A 71 6.32 -0.92 11.12
CA TRP A 71 5.60 -2.18 10.95
C TRP A 71 4.59 -2.13 9.80
N LEU A 72 3.92 -0.99 9.60
CA LEU A 72 3.00 -0.80 8.49
C LEU A 72 3.72 -0.73 7.14
N ILE A 73 4.88 -0.09 7.06
CA ILE A 73 5.72 -0.08 5.85
C ILE A 73 6.20 -1.51 5.53
N MET A 74 6.60 -2.28 6.54
CA MET A 74 6.94 -3.69 6.36
C MET A 74 5.74 -4.52 5.89
N GLY A 75 4.56 -4.25 6.43
CA GLY A 75 3.31 -4.86 5.98
C GLY A 75 2.99 -4.54 4.52
N ALA A 76 3.15 -3.28 4.12
CA ALA A 76 3.01 -2.85 2.73
C ALA A 76 3.94 -3.64 1.80
N PHE A 77 5.20 -3.82 2.19
CA PHE A 77 6.17 -4.62 1.42
C PHE A 77 5.75 -6.09 1.26
N VAL A 78 5.15 -6.69 2.31
CA VAL A 78 4.65 -8.07 2.23
C VAL A 78 3.47 -8.16 1.26
N PHE A 79 2.55 -7.19 1.28
CA PHE A 79 1.42 -7.16 0.35
C PHE A 79 1.88 -7.00 -1.09
N ASP A 80 2.83 -6.09 -1.36
CA ASP A 80 3.45 -5.87 -2.67
C ASP A 80 4.15 -7.14 -3.20
N ALA A 81 4.93 -7.80 -2.36
CA ALA A 81 5.60 -9.04 -2.75
C ALA A 81 4.61 -10.18 -3.06
N LEU A 82 3.45 -10.19 -2.39
CA LEU A 82 2.41 -11.20 -2.62
C LEU A 82 1.64 -10.92 -3.90
N ASP A 83 1.21 -9.68 -4.16
CA ASP A 83 0.46 -9.35 -5.38
C ASP A 83 1.31 -9.50 -6.63
N GLY A 84 2.58 -9.08 -6.61
CA GLY A 84 3.52 -9.31 -7.69
C GLY A 84 3.73 -10.79 -8.01
N ARG A 85 3.73 -11.67 -7.01
CA ARG A 85 3.79 -13.12 -7.22
C ARG A 85 2.51 -13.70 -7.78
N ILE A 86 1.35 -13.25 -7.25
CA ILE A 86 0.02 -13.71 -7.70
C ILE A 86 -0.23 -13.26 -9.13
N ALA A 87 0.07 -12.00 -9.47
CA ALA A 87 -0.07 -11.48 -10.83
C ALA A 87 0.73 -12.29 -11.86
N ARG A 88 1.96 -12.65 -11.53
CA ARG A 88 2.81 -13.52 -12.39
C ARG A 88 2.26 -14.93 -12.55
N LEU A 89 1.66 -15.50 -11.51
CA LEU A 89 1.07 -16.85 -11.56
C LEU A 89 -0.20 -16.89 -12.41
N ILE A 90 -0.99 -15.81 -12.39
CA ILE A 90 -2.26 -15.71 -13.13
C ILE A 90 -2.01 -15.37 -14.62
N GLY A 91 -0.86 -14.74 -14.94
CA GLY A 91 -0.46 -14.42 -16.32
C GLY A 91 -1.35 -13.40 -17.04
N LYS A 92 -2.18 -12.66 -16.30
CA LYS A 92 -3.10 -11.63 -16.83
C LYS A 92 -3.12 -10.44 -15.88
N GLU A 93 -2.31 -9.45 -16.17
CA GLU A 93 -2.37 -8.15 -15.52
C GLU A 93 -3.29 -7.22 -16.31
N SER A 94 -4.21 -6.53 -15.62
CA SER A 94 -4.97 -5.46 -16.25
C SER A 94 -4.13 -4.19 -16.32
N PRO A 95 -4.23 -3.36 -17.39
CA PRO A 95 -3.52 -2.09 -17.48
C PRO A 95 -3.83 -1.17 -16.29
N PHE A 96 -5.03 -1.22 -15.74
CA PHE A 96 -5.44 -0.50 -14.55
C PHE A 96 -4.71 -1.03 -13.29
N GLY A 97 -4.62 -2.35 -13.14
CA GLY A 97 -3.93 -2.98 -12.00
C GLY A 97 -2.47 -2.56 -11.92
N LEU A 98 -1.75 -2.55 -13.05
CA LEU A 98 -0.35 -2.12 -13.11
C LEU A 98 -0.16 -0.65 -12.70
N GLN A 99 -1.06 0.25 -13.12
CA GLN A 99 -0.97 1.66 -12.73
C GLN A 99 -1.32 1.87 -11.26
N PHE A 100 -2.31 1.13 -10.77
CA PHE A 100 -2.72 1.19 -9.37
C PHE A 100 -1.63 0.66 -8.44
N ASP A 101 -0.96 -0.41 -8.81
CA ASP A 101 0.19 -0.98 -8.12
C ASP A 101 1.35 0.02 -8.05
N SER A 102 1.73 0.61 -9.18
CA SER A 102 2.76 1.65 -9.22
C SER A 102 2.44 2.86 -8.34
N LEU A 103 1.17 3.26 -8.25
CA LEU A 103 0.74 4.35 -7.38
C LEU A 103 0.83 3.96 -5.90
N ALA A 104 0.44 2.73 -5.56
CA ALA A 104 0.56 2.21 -4.20
C ALA A 104 2.02 2.18 -3.74
N ASP A 105 2.93 1.76 -4.61
CA ASP A 105 4.37 1.71 -4.35
C ASP A 105 4.97 3.10 -4.11
N VAL A 106 4.60 4.08 -4.91
CA VAL A 106 5.05 5.47 -4.69
C VAL A 106 4.63 5.99 -3.32
N ILE A 107 3.45 5.65 -2.85
CA ILE A 107 2.97 6.08 -1.53
C ILE A 107 3.67 5.28 -0.41
N SER A 108 3.72 3.95 -0.52
CA SER A 108 4.21 3.07 0.54
C SER A 108 5.73 3.08 0.67
N PHE A 109 6.46 3.12 -0.45
CA PHE A 109 7.93 3.02 -0.49
C PHE A 109 8.61 4.35 -0.87
N GLY A 110 7.88 5.29 -1.44
CA GLY A 110 8.37 6.64 -1.71
C GLY A 110 7.99 7.61 -0.60
N ALA A 111 6.71 7.93 -0.49
CA ALA A 111 6.23 8.98 0.40
C ALA A 111 6.40 8.61 1.88
N ALA A 112 5.98 7.43 2.32
CA ALA A 112 6.02 7.07 3.73
C ALA A 112 7.45 7.05 4.31
N PRO A 113 8.46 6.41 3.69
CA PRO A 113 9.83 6.48 4.17
C PRO A 113 10.42 7.89 4.10
N ALA A 114 10.10 8.68 3.07
CA ALA A 114 10.58 10.06 2.94
C ALA A 114 10.06 10.95 4.07
N PHE A 115 8.78 10.86 4.41
CA PHE A 115 8.19 11.57 5.55
C PHE A 115 8.76 11.09 6.88
N LEU A 116 9.02 9.78 7.02
CA LEU A 116 9.67 9.25 8.21
C LEU A 116 11.07 9.82 8.39
N MET A 117 11.86 9.84 7.31
CA MET A 117 13.20 10.43 7.26
C MET A 117 13.15 11.92 7.61
N GLN A 118 12.22 12.66 7.05
CA GLN A 118 12.00 14.07 7.34
C GLN A 118 11.71 14.31 8.82
N ARG A 119 10.82 13.52 9.41
CA ARG A 119 10.45 13.67 10.83
C ARG A 119 11.56 13.28 11.80
N VAL A 120 12.33 12.24 11.46
CA VAL A 120 13.35 11.71 12.38
C VAL A 120 14.71 12.36 12.18
N ILE A 121 15.10 12.69 10.95
CA ILE A 121 16.47 13.14 10.61
C ILE A 121 16.51 14.62 10.27
N LEU A 122 15.62 15.12 9.39
CA LEU A 122 15.72 16.51 8.93
C LEU A 122 15.34 17.53 10.00
N HIS A 123 14.59 17.16 11.01
CA HIS A 123 14.31 18.04 12.14
C HIS A 123 15.61 18.41 12.91
N ASP A 124 16.62 17.54 12.86
CA ASP A 124 17.96 17.86 13.41
C ASP A 124 18.75 18.86 12.55
N PHE A 125 18.50 18.89 11.24
CA PHE A 125 19.21 19.80 10.32
C PHE A 125 18.70 21.26 10.38
N GLU A 126 17.43 21.50 10.62
CA GLU A 126 16.89 22.86 10.84
C GLU A 126 17.56 23.56 12.03
N ARG A 127 18.12 22.82 12.95
CA ARG A 127 18.80 23.31 14.16
C ARG A 127 20.26 23.69 13.91
N LEU A 128 20.89 23.18 12.83
CA LEU A 128 22.26 23.51 12.44
C LEU A 128 22.39 24.82 11.66
N GLY A 129 21.26 25.52 11.41
CA GLY A 129 21.28 26.88 10.83
C GLY A 129 21.77 26.93 9.37
N LEU A 130 21.56 25.86 8.60
CA LEU A 130 21.81 25.78 7.15
C LEU A 130 20.51 25.87 6.37
#